data_eb9e696dfe3c4d349d5ccf48fd57c0db
#
_entry.id   eb9e696dfe3c4d349d5ccf48fd57c0db
#
_cell.length_a   1.000
_cell.length_b   1.000
_cell.length_c   1.000
_cell.angle_alpha   90.00
_cell.angle_beta   90.00
_cell.angle_gamma   90.00
#
_symmetry.space_group_name_H-M   'P 1'
#
loop_
_entity.id
_entity.type
_entity.pdbx_description
1 polymer ?
#
loop_
_entity_poly.entity_id
_entity_poly.type
_entity_poly.pdbx_seq_one_letter_code
_entity_poly.pdbx_strand_id
1 'polypeptide(L)'
;MQKKVLSFDLTGTLATFSFCDAIYFEGLPRLYAARHGVPFEEARAYLKSQYDTLGEEIPEWYDIKYWFHRFGLGDRWGELLREYVPHIEYYPEVPRILERCSREYELLLITNASREFMEIETAPIRGYFTQTISCVSDFGEVKKTSEFYGKVCRSLGRRPEEITHVGDHWQFDFVAPRGHGLRAFYLDRTGERLGEHIVHNLVELESQLI
;
A
#
# COMPACT_ATOMS: atom_id res chain seq x y z
N MET A 1 -20.51 16.58 16.14
CA MET A 1 -20.00 16.74 14.75
C MET A 1 -19.28 15.48 14.35
N GLN A 2 -19.43 15.02 13.12
CA GLN A 2 -18.72 13.86 12.61
C GLN A 2 -17.24 14.22 12.43
N LYS A 3 -16.32 13.31 12.84
CA LYS A 3 -14.89 13.54 12.66
C LYS A 3 -14.54 13.67 11.18
N LYS A 4 -13.55 14.51 10.85
CA LYS A 4 -12.94 14.51 9.52
C LYS A 4 -12.22 13.18 9.28
N VAL A 5 -12.04 12.82 8.04
CA VAL A 5 -11.37 11.58 7.63
C VAL A 5 -9.91 11.90 7.30
N LEU A 6 -8.99 11.09 7.82
CA LEU A 6 -7.59 11.08 7.43
C LEU A 6 -7.27 9.69 6.85
N SER A 7 -6.91 9.62 5.58
CA SER A 7 -6.56 8.37 4.91
C SER A 7 -5.08 8.30 4.60
N PHE A 8 -4.52 7.11 4.77
CA PHE A 8 -3.12 6.82 4.51
C PHE A 8 -3.00 5.76 3.41
N ASP A 9 -1.98 5.89 2.57
CA ASP A 9 -1.45 4.75 1.84
C ASP A 9 -0.68 3.82 2.79
N LEU A 10 -0.29 2.62 2.33
CA LEU A 10 0.36 1.60 3.16
C LEU A 10 1.87 1.54 2.91
N THR A 11 2.27 0.90 1.81
CA THR A 11 3.66 0.60 1.49
C THR A 11 4.37 1.87 0.98
N GLY A 12 5.52 2.21 1.56
CA GLY A 12 6.20 3.50 1.32
C GLY A 12 5.71 4.63 2.22
N THR A 13 4.51 4.50 2.80
CA THR A 13 3.86 5.51 3.65
C THR A 13 3.88 5.13 5.12
N LEU A 14 3.22 4.07 5.50
CA LEU A 14 3.20 3.52 6.87
C LEU A 14 4.24 2.41 7.06
N ALA A 15 4.29 1.47 6.13
CA ALA A 15 5.26 0.38 6.12
C ALA A 15 6.33 0.62 5.05
N THR A 16 7.52 0.05 5.27
CA THR A 16 8.58 0.02 4.27
C THR A 16 8.26 -1.01 3.18
N PHE A 17 9.08 -1.09 2.14
CA PHE A 17 8.95 -2.10 1.10
C PHE A 17 9.47 -3.48 1.51
N SER A 18 10.12 -3.61 2.69
CA SER A 18 10.84 -4.82 3.14
C SER A 18 10.01 -6.10 3.05
N PHE A 19 8.72 -6.06 3.42
CA PHE A 19 7.85 -7.24 3.37
C PHE A 19 7.55 -7.68 1.93
N CYS A 20 7.16 -6.75 1.07
CA CYS A 20 6.88 -7.04 -0.33
C CYS A 20 8.16 -7.50 -1.06
N ASP A 21 9.27 -6.80 -0.87
CA ASP A 21 10.55 -7.14 -1.49
C ASP A 21 11.03 -8.52 -1.08
N ALA A 22 10.93 -8.87 0.20
CA ALA A 22 11.31 -10.19 0.69
C ALA A 22 10.45 -11.30 0.06
N ILE A 23 9.15 -11.08 -0.15
CA ILE A 23 8.29 -12.07 -0.80
C ILE A 23 8.63 -12.21 -2.29
N TYR A 24 8.70 -11.10 -3.02
CA TYR A 24 8.87 -11.12 -4.48
C TYR A 24 10.30 -11.44 -4.92
N PHE A 25 11.33 -11.01 -4.15
CA PHE A 25 12.75 -11.15 -4.55
C PHE A 25 13.52 -12.20 -3.77
N GLU A 26 12.91 -12.82 -2.73
CA GLU A 26 13.50 -13.93 -1.97
C GLU A 26 12.55 -15.14 -1.91
N GLY A 27 11.35 -14.97 -1.36
CA GLY A 27 10.42 -16.07 -1.10
C GLY A 27 9.96 -16.80 -2.35
N LEU A 28 9.40 -16.08 -3.32
CA LEU A 28 8.96 -16.65 -4.59
C LEU A 28 10.14 -17.27 -5.38
N PRO A 29 11.31 -16.60 -5.56
CA PRO A 29 12.46 -17.20 -6.21
C PRO A 29 12.96 -18.47 -5.51
N ARG A 30 12.98 -18.52 -4.19
CA ARG A 30 13.37 -19.71 -3.41
C ARG A 30 12.44 -20.88 -3.68
N LEU A 31 11.11 -20.65 -3.66
CA LEU A 31 10.13 -21.69 -3.98
C LEU A 31 10.25 -22.15 -5.42
N TYR A 32 10.44 -21.23 -6.36
CA TYR A 32 10.63 -21.55 -7.77
C TYR A 32 11.90 -22.38 -8.00
N ALA A 33 13.04 -21.97 -7.43
CA ALA A 33 14.30 -22.69 -7.51
C ALA A 33 14.17 -24.14 -7.01
N ALA A 34 13.55 -24.31 -5.84
CA ALA A 34 13.31 -25.63 -5.26
C ALA A 34 12.37 -26.49 -6.11
N ARG A 35 11.34 -25.90 -6.70
CA ARG A 35 10.33 -26.59 -7.52
C ARG A 35 10.89 -27.06 -8.87
N HIS A 36 11.71 -26.24 -9.50
CA HIS A 36 12.19 -26.46 -10.87
C HIS A 36 13.63 -26.95 -10.95
N GLY A 37 14.34 -27.08 -9.81
CA GLY A 37 15.70 -27.60 -9.76
C GLY A 37 16.73 -26.65 -10.40
N VAL A 38 16.50 -25.35 -10.33
CA VAL A 38 17.41 -24.31 -10.87
C VAL A 38 18.10 -23.56 -9.73
N PRO A 39 19.27 -22.93 -9.99
CA PRO A 39 19.93 -22.06 -9.02
C PRO A 39 19.05 -20.88 -8.59
N PHE A 40 19.19 -20.44 -7.36
CA PHE A 40 18.41 -19.31 -6.80
C PHE A 40 18.54 -18.03 -7.65
N GLU A 41 19.74 -17.65 -8.04
CA GLU A 41 19.97 -16.43 -8.82
C GLU A 41 19.35 -16.50 -10.22
N GLU A 42 19.31 -17.69 -10.82
CA GLU A 42 18.61 -17.91 -12.10
C GLU A 42 17.10 -17.76 -11.91
N ALA A 43 16.54 -18.38 -10.88
CA ALA A 43 15.13 -18.22 -10.51
C ALA A 43 14.76 -16.75 -10.28
N ARG A 44 15.56 -16.04 -9.48
CA ARG A 44 15.36 -14.62 -9.17
C ARG A 44 15.37 -13.73 -10.42
N ALA A 45 16.35 -13.93 -11.29
CA ALA A 45 16.44 -13.19 -12.56
C ALA A 45 15.24 -13.48 -13.47
N TYR A 46 14.84 -14.75 -13.57
CA TYR A 46 13.67 -15.16 -14.35
C TYR A 46 12.39 -14.55 -13.83
N LEU A 47 12.11 -14.67 -12.52
CA LEU A 47 10.89 -14.12 -11.91
C LEU A 47 10.83 -12.60 -12.10
N LYS A 48 11.97 -11.91 -11.87
CA LYS A 48 12.03 -10.45 -12.10
C LYS A 48 11.68 -10.12 -13.56
N SER A 49 12.19 -10.84 -14.54
CA SER A 49 11.85 -10.62 -15.95
C SER A 49 10.36 -10.81 -16.24
N GLN A 50 9.69 -11.74 -15.52
CA GLN A 50 8.24 -11.95 -15.63
C GLN A 50 7.44 -10.80 -15.03
N TYR A 51 7.89 -10.26 -13.87
CA TYR A 51 7.29 -9.07 -13.26
C TYR A 51 7.40 -7.86 -14.18
N ASP A 52 8.61 -7.60 -14.72
CA ASP A 52 8.87 -6.49 -15.64
C ASP A 52 8.05 -6.62 -16.95
N THR A 53 7.85 -7.86 -17.45
CA THR A 53 7.07 -8.11 -18.66
C THR A 53 5.59 -7.89 -18.48
N LEU A 54 5.04 -8.29 -17.32
CA LEU A 54 3.62 -8.12 -17.01
C LEU A 54 3.31 -6.65 -16.76
N GLY A 55 4.16 -5.99 -15.97
CA GLY A 55 4.01 -4.60 -15.58
C GLY A 55 2.91 -4.33 -14.55
N GLU A 56 3.01 -3.19 -13.89
CA GLU A 56 2.11 -2.79 -12.78
C GLU A 56 0.76 -2.23 -13.23
N GLU A 57 0.48 -2.26 -14.53
CA GLU A 57 -0.72 -1.66 -15.11
C GLU A 57 -1.96 -2.57 -15.05
N ILE A 58 -1.79 -3.81 -14.59
CA ILE A 58 -2.88 -4.80 -14.53
C ILE A 58 -3.01 -5.43 -13.14
N PRO A 59 -4.23 -5.84 -12.73
CA PRO A 59 -4.49 -6.38 -11.39
C PRO A 59 -3.66 -7.61 -11.03
N GLU A 60 -3.37 -8.46 -11.99
CA GLU A 60 -2.60 -9.69 -11.82
C GLU A 60 -1.18 -9.44 -11.29
N TRP A 61 -0.61 -8.27 -11.55
CA TRP A 61 0.70 -7.89 -11.02
C TRP A 61 0.70 -7.86 -9.48
N TYR A 62 -0.41 -7.46 -8.88
CA TYR A 62 -0.61 -7.35 -7.43
C TYR A 62 -1.11 -8.66 -6.80
N ASP A 63 -1.49 -9.66 -7.60
CA ASP A 63 -2.09 -10.91 -7.12
C ASP A 63 -1.05 -12.00 -6.91
N ILE A 64 -0.75 -12.31 -5.65
CA ILE A 64 0.16 -13.40 -5.28
C ILE A 64 -0.32 -14.77 -5.79
N LYS A 65 -1.64 -14.98 -5.89
CA LYS A 65 -2.24 -16.24 -6.38
C LYS A 65 -1.96 -16.41 -7.85
N TYR A 66 -2.04 -15.34 -8.63
CA TYR A 66 -1.65 -15.34 -10.04
C TYR A 66 -0.19 -15.78 -10.21
N TRP A 67 0.73 -15.22 -9.43
CA TRP A 67 2.14 -15.58 -9.50
C TRP A 67 2.40 -17.03 -9.10
N PHE A 68 1.74 -17.54 -8.05
CA PHE A 68 1.82 -18.94 -7.67
C PHE A 68 1.34 -19.87 -8.78
N HIS A 69 0.21 -19.56 -9.41
CA HIS A 69 -0.31 -20.32 -10.54
C HIS A 69 0.64 -20.25 -11.74
N ARG A 70 1.08 -19.05 -12.12
CA ARG A 70 1.99 -18.83 -13.26
C ARG A 70 3.30 -19.58 -13.13
N PHE A 71 3.84 -19.68 -11.92
CA PHE A 71 5.11 -20.35 -11.65
C PHE A 71 4.96 -21.81 -11.24
N GLY A 72 3.75 -22.37 -11.22
CA GLY A 72 3.49 -23.77 -10.87
C GLY A 72 3.80 -24.10 -9.41
N LEU A 73 3.64 -23.13 -8.49
CA LEU A 73 4.00 -23.28 -7.07
C LEU A 73 2.86 -23.85 -6.20
N GLY A 74 1.69 -24.18 -6.80
CA GLY A 74 0.52 -24.68 -6.07
C GLY A 74 -0.23 -23.55 -5.35
N ASP A 75 -0.92 -23.88 -4.22
CA ASP A 75 -1.88 -22.95 -3.58
C ASP A 75 -1.43 -22.48 -2.19
N ARG A 76 -0.18 -22.73 -1.81
CA ARG A 76 0.31 -22.44 -0.45
C ARG A 76 0.85 -21.00 -0.28
N TRP A 77 0.37 -20.07 -1.07
CA TRP A 77 0.77 -18.64 -1.01
C TRP A 77 0.60 -18.03 0.38
N GLY A 78 -0.47 -18.38 1.11
CA GLY A 78 -0.70 -17.88 2.46
C GLY A 78 0.33 -18.37 3.49
N GLU A 79 1.01 -19.49 3.26
CA GLU A 79 2.11 -19.94 4.10
C GLU A 79 3.35 -19.10 3.85
N LEU A 80 3.64 -18.79 2.58
CA LEU A 80 4.72 -17.88 2.22
C LEU A 80 4.53 -16.51 2.87
N LEU A 81 3.34 -15.90 2.74
CA LEU A 81 3.08 -14.61 3.35
C LEU A 81 3.31 -14.64 4.87
N ARG A 82 2.84 -15.70 5.56
CA ARG A 82 3.04 -15.84 7.02
C ARG A 82 4.50 -16.07 7.41
N GLU A 83 5.27 -16.79 6.60
CA GLU A 83 6.70 -17.01 6.83
C GLU A 83 7.47 -15.68 6.82
N TYR A 84 7.05 -14.73 5.97
CA TYR A 84 7.71 -13.45 5.78
C TYR A 84 7.18 -12.31 6.68
N VAL A 85 6.19 -12.57 7.55
CA VAL A 85 5.69 -11.59 8.54
C VAL A 85 6.82 -10.88 9.33
N PRO A 86 7.94 -11.52 9.71
CA PRO A 86 9.04 -10.84 10.39
C PRO A 86 9.71 -9.72 9.58
N HIS A 87 9.46 -9.63 8.28
CA HIS A 87 9.95 -8.55 7.41
C HIS A 87 9.01 -7.34 7.36
N ILE A 88 7.88 -7.36 8.07
CA ILE A 88 7.00 -6.19 8.16
C ILE A 88 7.69 -5.15 9.05
N GLU A 89 8.03 -4.02 8.45
CA GLU A 89 8.66 -2.90 9.14
C GLU A 89 7.85 -1.63 8.92
N TYR A 90 7.45 -0.99 10.01
CA TYR A 90 6.83 0.34 9.95
C TYR A 90 7.88 1.43 10.14
N TYR A 91 7.64 2.60 9.54
CA TYR A 91 8.46 3.76 9.85
C TYR A 91 8.33 4.12 11.34
N PRO A 92 9.42 4.56 12.00
CA PRO A 92 9.47 4.68 13.46
C PRO A 92 8.39 5.58 14.09
N GLU A 93 7.95 6.58 13.35
CA GLU A 93 6.92 7.53 13.83
C GLU A 93 5.48 6.97 13.74
N VAL A 94 5.22 5.93 12.95
CA VAL A 94 3.88 5.44 12.59
C VAL A 94 3.02 5.08 13.79
N PRO A 95 3.46 4.26 14.76
CA PRO A 95 2.61 3.89 15.88
C PRO A 95 2.11 5.11 16.67
N ARG A 96 3.00 6.08 16.90
CA ARG A 96 2.67 7.32 17.62
C ARG A 96 1.70 8.19 16.81
N ILE A 97 1.93 8.33 15.52
CA ILE A 97 1.08 9.17 14.65
C ILE A 97 -0.32 8.57 14.55
N LEU A 98 -0.45 7.26 14.33
CA LEU A 98 -1.75 6.60 14.27
C LEU A 98 -2.52 6.75 15.59
N GLU A 99 -1.84 6.56 16.74
CA GLU A 99 -2.46 6.74 18.05
C GLU A 99 -2.99 8.17 18.23
N ARG A 100 -2.21 9.19 17.87
CA ARG A 100 -2.60 10.59 18.04
C ARG A 100 -3.71 10.99 17.07
N CYS A 101 -3.55 10.67 15.79
CA CYS A 101 -4.53 11.05 14.76
C CYS A 101 -5.88 10.35 14.99
N SER A 102 -5.92 9.11 15.49
CA SER A 102 -7.18 8.40 15.76
C SER A 102 -8.06 9.06 16.82
N ARG A 103 -7.50 9.92 17.66
CA ARG A 103 -8.26 10.69 18.66
C ARG A 103 -9.12 11.78 18.02
N GLU A 104 -8.63 12.38 16.94
CA GLU A 104 -9.23 13.56 16.29
C GLU A 104 -9.90 13.24 14.95
N TYR A 105 -9.36 12.25 14.24
CA TYR A 105 -9.79 11.84 12.90
C TYR A 105 -10.39 10.43 12.91
N GLU A 106 -11.24 10.16 11.92
CA GLU A 106 -11.57 8.82 11.48
C GLU A 106 -10.47 8.37 10.52
N LEU A 107 -9.72 7.30 10.88
CA LEU A 107 -8.60 6.86 10.07
C LEU A 107 -9.02 5.81 9.05
N LEU A 108 -8.59 5.97 7.82
CA LEU A 108 -8.75 5.01 6.73
C LEU A 108 -7.41 4.59 6.17
N LEU A 109 -7.36 3.37 5.66
CA LEU A 109 -6.27 2.91 4.79
C LEU A 109 -6.78 2.80 3.36
N ILE A 110 -6.05 3.34 2.39
CA ILE A 110 -6.37 3.27 0.96
C ILE A 110 -5.09 2.91 0.20
N THR A 111 -4.99 1.67 -0.25
CA THR A 111 -3.77 1.14 -0.88
C THR A 111 -4.03 0.42 -2.20
N ASN A 112 -2.99 0.29 -3.03
CA ASN A 112 -3.00 -0.58 -4.21
C ASN A 112 -2.70 -2.05 -3.85
N ALA A 113 -2.09 -2.32 -2.69
CA ALA A 113 -1.80 -3.68 -2.26
C ALA A 113 -3.06 -4.56 -2.30
N SER A 114 -2.92 -5.79 -2.76
CA SER A 114 -4.04 -6.74 -2.68
C SER A 114 -4.44 -7.00 -1.22
N ARG A 115 -5.67 -7.47 -1.03
CA ARG A 115 -6.23 -7.70 0.31
C ARG A 115 -5.38 -8.69 1.11
N GLU A 116 -4.81 -9.69 0.47
CA GLU A 116 -3.94 -10.69 1.08
C GLU A 116 -2.70 -10.08 1.73
N PHE A 117 -2.03 -9.15 1.04
CA PHE A 117 -0.91 -8.39 1.59
C PHE A 117 -1.37 -7.39 2.64
N MET A 118 -2.37 -6.59 2.31
CA MET A 118 -2.89 -5.55 3.19
C MET A 118 -3.31 -6.09 4.56
N GLU A 119 -4.04 -7.21 4.62
CA GLU A 119 -4.52 -7.79 5.89
C GLU A 119 -3.37 -8.27 6.78
N ILE A 120 -2.36 -8.90 6.19
CA ILE A 120 -1.19 -9.38 6.93
C ILE A 120 -0.32 -8.21 7.38
N GLU A 121 -0.01 -7.31 6.46
CA GLU A 121 0.88 -6.19 6.72
C GLU A 121 0.27 -5.19 7.73
N THR A 122 -1.05 -5.04 7.75
CA THR A 122 -1.71 -4.14 8.70
C THR A 122 -2.12 -4.79 10.01
N ALA A 123 -2.02 -6.10 10.18
CA ALA A 123 -2.52 -6.79 11.37
C ALA A 123 -2.15 -6.13 12.71
N PRO A 124 -0.89 -5.66 12.94
CA PRO A 124 -0.50 -5.00 14.18
C PRO A 124 -1.13 -3.61 14.39
N ILE A 125 -1.49 -2.92 13.31
CA ILE A 125 -2.01 -1.53 13.34
C ILE A 125 -3.48 -1.45 12.92
N ARG A 126 -4.10 -2.57 12.57
CA ARG A 126 -5.47 -2.63 12.02
C ARG A 126 -6.50 -1.94 12.91
N GLY A 127 -6.29 -1.99 14.23
CA GLY A 127 -7.22 -1.41 15.21
C GLY A 127 -7.35 0.12 15.17
N TYR A 128 -6.43 0.82 14.51
CA TYR A 128 -6.53 2.26 14.34
C TYR A 128 -7.47 2.68 13.20
N PHE A 129 -7.72 1.80 12.23
CA PHE A 129 -8.49 2.12 11.04
C PHE A 129 -9.95 1.69 11.17
N THR A 130 -10.87 2.59 10.88
CA THR A 130 -12.29 2.30 10.78
C THR A 130 -12.60 1.49 9.52
N GLN A 131 -11.88 1.75 8.45
CA GLN A 131 -11.96 1.01 7.19
C GLN A 131 -10.60 0.85 6.52
N THR A 132 -10.42 -0.26 5.79
CA THR A 132 -9.28 -0.50 4.90
C THR A 132 -9.80 -0.80 3.50
N ILE A 133 -9.24 -0.14 2.51
CA ILE A 133 -9.66 -0.18 1.11
C ILE A 133 -8.48 -0.59 0.25
N SER A 134 -8.63 -1.70 -0.47
CA SER A 134 -7.72 -2.14 -1.53
C SER A 134 -8.27 -1.70 -2.89
N CYS A 135 -7.52 -0.86 -3.61
CA CYS A 135 -7.90 -0.44 -4.95
C CYS A 135 -8.10 -1.66 -5.87
N VAL A 136 -7.14 -2.59 -5.84
CA VAL A 136 -7.16 -3.80 -6.67
C VAL A 136 -8.27 -4.76 -6.24
N SER A 137 -8.35 -5.11 -4.96
CA SER A 137 -9.25 -6.18 -4.51
C SER A 137 -10.71 -5.73 -4.38
N ASP A 138 -10.97 -4.47 -4.00
CA ASP A 138 -12.34 -4.00 -3.73
C ASP A 138 -12.98 -3.35 -4.95
N PHE A 139 -12.17 -2.78 -5.86
CA PHE A 139 -12.66 -2.06 -7.03
C PHE A 139 -12.22 -2.67 -8.36
N GLY A 140 -11.28 -3.62 -8.37
CA GLY A 140 -10.71 -4.19 -9.58
C GLY A 140 -9.87 -3.18 -10.38
N GLU A 141 -9.35 -2.14 -9.72
CA GLU A 141 -8.57 -1.06 -10.33
C GLU A 141 -7.12 -1.12 -9.86
N VAL A 142 -6.19 -0.85 -10.75
CA VAL A 142 -4.74 -0.86 -10.43
C VAL A 142 -4.19 0.52 -10.12
N LYS A 143 -4.96 1.57 -10.38
CA LYS A 143 -4.54 2.96 -10.17
C LYS A 143 -5.55 3.69 -9.31
N LYS A 144 -5.07 4.33 -8.27
CA LYS A 144 -5.84 5.29 -7.48
C LYS A 144 -6.04 6.56 -8.29
N THR A 145 -6.95 6.51 -9.28
CA THR A 145 -7.28 7.66 -10.13
C THR A 145 -8.19 8.65 -9.39
N SER A 146 -8.41 9.84 -9.97
CA SER A 146 -9.40 10.79 -9.47
C SER A 146 -10.81 10.20 -9.39
N GLU A 147 -11.19 9.35 -10.37
CA GLU A 147 -12.47 8.64 -10.39
C GLU A 147 -12.57 7.58 -9.29
N PHE A 148 -11.47 6.86 -9.00
CA PHE A 148 -11.40 5.94 -7.87
C PHE A 148 -11.68 6.67 -6.54
N TYR A 149 -11.05 7.81 -6.30
CA TYR A 149 -11.33 8.61 -5.08
C TYR A 149 -12.79 9.06 -5.03
N GLY A 150 -13.41 9.35 -6.18
CA GLY A 150 -14.84 9.60 -6.26
C GLY A 150 -15.70 8.40 -5.84
N LYS A 151 -15.31 7.18 -6.22
CA LYS A 151 -15.98 5.95 -5.76
C LYS A 151 -15.83 5.77 -4.26
N VAL A 152 -14.62 6.00 -3.73
CA VAL A 152 -14.35 5.97 -2.28
C VAL A 152 -15.22 6.98 -1.52
N CYS A 153 -15.28 8.24 -1.97
CA CYS A 153 -16.14 9.26 -1.34
C CYS A 153 -17.61 8.82 -1.28
N ARG A 154 -18.12 8.28 -2.38
CA ARG A 154 -19.51 7.78 -2.44
C ARG A 154 -19.73 6.60 -1.50
N SER A 155 -18.80 5.64 -1.44
CA SER A 155 -18.95 4.46 -0.57
C SER A 155 -18.93 4.83 0.92
N LEU A 156 -18.21 5.89 1.27
CA LEU A 156 -18.12 6.41 2.64
C LEU A 156 -19.28 7.37 2.99
N GLY A 157 -20.04 7.85 2.00
CA GLY A 157 -21.01 8.92 2.20
C GLY A 157 -20.36 10.23 2.66
N ARG A 158 -19.13 10.52 2.18
CA ARG A 158 -18.34 11.69 2.54
C ARG A 158 -18.16 12.61 1.33
N ARG A 159 -18.12 13.91 1.59
CA ARG A 159 -17.73 14.89 0.59
C ARG A 159 -16.19 14.91 0.46
N PRO A 160 -15.64 15.19 -0.73
CA PRO A 160 -14.19 15.19 -0.95
C PRO A 160 -13.41 16.06 0.05
N GLU A 161 -13.91 17.23 0.36
CA GLU A 161 -13.27 18.19 1.28
C GLU A 161 -13.26 17.74 2.77
N GLU A 162 -13.98 16.68 3.09
CA GLU A 162 -13.98 16.06 4.44
C GLU A 162 -12.87 15.02 4.59
N ILE A 163 -12.18 14.68 3.50
CA ILE A 163 -11.14 13.66 3.44
C ILE A 163 -9.78 14.31 3.16
N THR A 164 -8.81 14.04 4.02
CA THR A 164 -7.40 14.31 3.77
C THR A 164 -6.70 12.99 3.48
N HIS A 165 -5.94 12.92 2.38
CA HIS A 165 -5.15 11.74 2.02
C HIS A 165 -3.64 12.03 2.10
N VAL A 166 -2.84 11.02 2.46
CA VAL A 166 -1.38 11.08 2.45
C VAL A 166 -0.80 9.77 1.92
N GLY A 167 0.18 9.89 1.04
CA GLY A 167 0.93 8.75 0.49
C GLY A 167 2.17 9.19 -0.26
N ASP A 168 3.00 8.22 -0.63
CA ASP A 168 4.33 8.42 -1.22
C ASP A 168 4.34 8.37 -2.76
N HIS A 169 3.22 8.04 -3.40
CA HIS A 169 3.15 8.00 -4.84
C HIS A 169 2.58 9.31 -5.41
N TRP A 170 3.42 10.10 -6.12
CA TRP A 170 3.05 11.41 -6.64
C TRP A 170 1.73 11.45 -7.41
N GLN A 171 1.55 10.53 -8.36
CA GLN A 171 0.34 10.53 -9.21
C GLN A 171 -0.88 10.02 -8.44
N PHE A 172 -0.72 8.92 -7.67
CA PHE A 172 -1.85 8.21 -7.07
C PHE A 172 -2.29 8.79 -5.73
N ASP A 173 -1.36 9.35 -4.95
CA ASP A 173 -1.65 9.81 -3.57
C ASP A 173 -1.68 11.32 -3.43
N PHE A 174 -1.21 12.06 -4.46
CA PHE A 174 -1.20 13.51 -4.41
C PHE A 174 -2.01 14.15 -5.54
N VAL A 175 -1.69 13.87 -6.80
CA VAL A 175 -2.38 14.49 -7.94
C VAL A 175 -3.82 13.98 -8.07
N ALA A 176 -4.03 12.67 -8.02
CA ALA A 176 -5.33 12.06 -8.23
C ALA A 176 -6.38 12.45 -7.17
N PRO A 177 -6.11 12.35 -5.85
CA PRO A 177 -7.09 12.77 -4.84
C PRO A 177 -7.39 14.27 -4.91
N ARG A 178 -6.39 15.13 -5.17
CA ARG A 178 -6.61 16.57 -5.37
C ARG A 178 -7.45 16.86 -6.60
N GLY A 179 -7.27 16.10 -7.67
CA GLY A 179 -8.10 16.17 -8.88
C GLY A 179 -9.57 15.85 -8.64
N HIS A 180 -9.88 15.11 -7.58
CA HIS A 180 -11.27 14.85 -7.13
C HIS A 180 -11.75 15.85 -6.07
N GLY A 181 -10.90 16.71 -5.55
CA GLY A 181 -11.26 17.71 -4.54
C GLY A 181 -10.93 17.31 -3.10
N LEU A 182 -10.19 16.23 -2.87
CA LEU A 182 -9.66 15.92 -1.55
C LEU A 182 -8.51 16.85 -1.21
N ARG A 183 -8.27 17.09 0.09
CA ARG A 183 -6.98 17.60 0.54
C ARG A 183 -6.00 16.43 0.48
N ALA A 184 -4.81 16.65 -0.11
CA ALA A 184 -3.81 15.60 -0.15
C ALA A 184 -2.41 16.13 0.15
N PHE A 185 -1.61 15.27 0.79
CA PHE A 185 -0.19 15.50 1.07
C PHE A 185 0.65 14.44 0.35
N TYR A 186 1.69 14.90 -0.32
CA TYR A 186 2.73 14.02 -0.85
C TYR A 186 3.77 13.76 0.23
N LEU A 187 3.99 12.50 0.55
CA LEU A 187 5.01 12.08 1.49
C LEU A 187 6.30 11.76 0.74
N ASP A 188 7.21 12.71 0.70
CA ASP A 188 8.53 12.56 0.07
C ASP A 188 9.59 12.21 1.12
N ARG A 189 9.75 10.93 1.40
CA ARG A 189 10.75 10.44 2.36
C ARG A 189 12.19 10.60 1.90
N THR A 190 12.41 10.90 0.60
CA THR A 190 13.76 11.16 0.05
C THR A 190 14.20 12.60 0.27
N GLY A 191 13.27 13.52 0.48
CA GLY A 191 13.54 14.94 0.65
C GLY A 191 13.92 15.68 -0.64
N GLU A 192 13.61 15.09 -1.81
CA GLU A 192 13.96 15.66 -3.11
C GLU A 192 13.03 16.79 -3.54
N ARG A 193 11.80 16.78 -3.03
CA ARG A 193 10.77 17.77 -3.39
C ARG A 193 10.46 18.71 -2.24
N LEU A 194 10.23 19.96 -2.58
CA LEU A 194 9.77 21.00 -1.65
C LEU A 194 8.51 21.65 -2.20
N GLY A 195 7.61 22.03 -1.33
CA GLY A 195 6.40 22.74 -1.73
C GLY A 195 5.28 22.66 -0.71
N GLU A 196 4.21 23.38 -1.00
CA GLU A 196 2.99 23.31 -0.20
C GLU A 196 2.37 21.92 -0.28
N HIS A 197 1.99 21.34 0.87
CA HIS A 197 1.46 20.00 0.99
C HIS A 197 2.46 18.88 0.64
N ILE A 198 3.76 19.15 0.65
CA ILE A 198 4.83 18.16 0.62
C ILE A 198 5.37 18.01 2.04
N VAL A 199 5.47 16.78 2.52
CA VAL A 199 6.01 16.46 3.86
C VAL A 199 7.04 15.34 3.72
N HIS A 200 8.05 15.32 4.59
CA HIS A 200 9.14 14.35 4.52
C HIS A 200 8.98 13.20 5.54
N ASN A 201 8.06 13.36 6.46
CA ASN A 201 7.68 12.34 7.44
C ASN A 201 6.27 12.65 7.97
N LEU A 202 5.68 11.70 8.69
CA LEU A 202 4.32 11.87 9.21
C LEU A 202 4.23 12.81 10.43
N VAL A 203 5.37 13.16 11.04
CA VAL A 203 5.40 14.18 12.11
C VAL A 203 5.17 15.58 11.51
N GLU A 204 5.75 15.84 10.34
CA GLU A 204 5.49 17.09 9.60
C GLU A 204 4.03 17.16 9.14
N LEU A 205 3.45 16.04 8.66
CA LEU A 205 2.03 15.97 8.34
C LEU A 205 1.17 16.40 9.52
N GLU A 206 1.41 15.82 10.71
CA GLU A 206 0.63 16.13 11.91
C GLU A 206 0.59 17.64 12.20
N SER A 207 1.72 18.34 12.04
CA SER A 207 1.79 19.78 12.25
C SER A 207 0.99 20.61 11.23
N GLN A 208 0.67 20.04 10.08
CA GLN A 208 -0.11 20.69 9.02
C GLN A 208 -1.60 20.33 9.02
N LEU A 209 -2.00 19.38 9.86
CA LEU A 209 -3.41 18.96 10.00
C LEU A 209 -4.22 19.89 10.92
N ILE A 210 -3.54 20.70 11.73
CA ILE A 210 -4.11 21.64 12.72
C ILE A 210 -4.82 22.80 12.05
#